data_92bb2552def7acc18eac1604be48860b
#
_entry.id   92bb2552def7acc18eac1604be48860b
#
_cell.length_a   1.000
_cell.length_b   1.000
_cell.length_c   1.000
_cell.angle_alpha   90.00
_cell.angle_beta   90.00
_cell.angle_gamma   90.00
#
_symmetry.space_group_name_H-M   'P 1'
#
loop_
_entity.id
_entity.type
_entity.pdbx_description
1 polymer ?
#
loop_
_entity_poly.entity_id
_entity_poly.type
_entity_poly.pdbx_seq_one_letter_code
_entity_poly.pdbx_strand_id
1 'polypeptide(L)'
;PLAYVFNPRARKGLTPGQMIRVTLEPADMHIKYGKPRSVDVPWSLMEDMWAYSLHQREVRQQRAGNASAALVLTELGTEFSKGAIVDAMKAIEKEVGFPVRAHMLRHTYGTYTLSALRNSADFQGEPLLYVRDRMGHSDVQTTAIYLHLINQLDAQIVLAHEDEMDMLFANGGEDSIAMGSH
;
A
#
# COMPACT_ATOMS: atom_id res chain seq x y z
N PRO A 1 -2.23 -17.08 -0.74
CA PRO A 1 -3.14 -18.23 -0.88
C PRO A 1 -4.62 -17.82 -0.87
N LEU A 2 -5.46 -18.58 -1.60
CA LEU A 2 -6.91 -18.38 -1.63
C LEU A 2 -7.55 -18.57 -0.25
N ALA A 3 -7.03 -19.45 0.58
CA ALA A 3 -7.55 -19.76 1.91
C ALA A 3 -7.67 -18.54 2.85
N TYR A 4 -6.96 -17.46 2.58
CA TYR A 4 -7.01 -16.22 3.38
C TYR A 4 -8.10 -15.25 2.93
N VAL A 5 -8.79 -15.54 1.83
CA VAL A 5 -9.82 -14.67 1.25
C VAL A 5 -11.20 -15.15 1.69
N PHE A 6 -12.02 -14.24 2.17
CA PHE A 6 -13.37 -14.53 2.63
C PHE A 6 -14.30 -13.33 2.42
N ASN A 7 -15.61 -13.58 2.47
CA ASN A 7 -16.58 -12.49 2.43
C ASN A 7 -16.56 -11.71 3.76
N PRO A 8 -16.06 -10.46 3.78
CA PRO A 8 -15.97 -9.71 5.02
C PRO A 8 -17.34 -9.32 5.58
N ARG A 9 -18.39 -9.22 4.72
CA ARG A 9 -19.77 -8.95 5.15
C ARG A 9 -20.39 -10.11 5.90
N ALA A 10 -19.94 -11.34 5.66
CA ALA A 10 -20.45 -12.53 6.33
C ALA A 10 -19.79 -12.77 7.70
N ARG A 11 -18.72 -12.05 8.05
CA ARG A 11 -18.01 -12.20 9.33
C ARG A 11 -18.54 -11.24 10.38
N LYS A 12 -19.06 -11.79 11.47
CA LYS A 12 -19.47 -11.01 12.66
C LYS A 12 -18.27 -10.25 13.24
N GLY A 13 -18.50 -9.02 13.65
CA GLY A 13 -17.48 -8.17 14.29
C GLY A 13 -16.59 -7.40 13.32
N LEU A 14 -16.77 -7.58 12.00
CA LEU A 14 -16.12 -6.75 10.99
C LEU A 14 -17.10 -5.69 10.49
N THR A 15 -16.61 -4.48 10.29
CA THR A 15 -17.37 -3.35 9.75
C THR A 15 -16.70 -2.75 8.52
N PRO A 16 -17.46 -2.20 7.57
CA PRO A 16 -16.90 -1.50 6.42
C PRO A 16 -15.92 -0.40 6.83
N GLY A 17 -14.85 -0.27 6.06
CA GLY A 17 -13.82 0.77 6.28
C GLY A 17 -12.70 0.38 7.23
N GLN A 18 -12.82 -0.73 7.97
CA GLN A 18 -11.74 -1.16 8.87
C GLN A 18 -10.65 -1.97 8.16
N MET A 19 -9.49 -2.06 8.79
CA MET A 19 -8.41 -2.95 8.39
C MET A 19 -8.64 -4.35 8.96
N ILE A 20 -8.50 -5.36 8.11
CA ILE A 20 -8.68 -6.77 8.46
C ILE A 20 -7.30 -7.39 8.64
N ARG A 21 -7.02 -7.87 9.85
CA ARG A 21 -5.76 -8.56 10.12
C ARG A 21 -5.78 -9.99 9.59
N VAL A 22 -4.82 -10.32 8.74
CA VAL A 22 -4.62 -11.65 8.17
C VAL A 22 -3.23 -12.13 8.61
N THR A 23 -3.17 -13.28 9.28
CA THR A 23 -1.90 -13.91 9.64
C THR A 23 -1.52 -14.92 8.57
N LEU A 24 -0.38 -14.71 7.95
CA LEU A 24 0.20 -15.59 6.94
C LEU A 24 1.05 -16.64 7.62
N GLU A 25 0.77 -17.93 7.35
CA GLU A 25 1.44 -19.07 7.96
C GLU A 25 2.47 -19.70 7.00
N PRO A 26 3.63 -20.14 7.51
CA PRO A 26 4.64 -20.82 6.69
C PRO A 26 4.16 -22.14 6.09
N ALA A 27 3.14 -22.76 6.70
CA ALA A 27 2.54 -23.98 6.17
C ALA A 27 1.79 -23.77 4.85
N ASP A 28 1.25 -22.57 4.63
CA ASP A 28 0.40 -22.27 3.48
C ASP A 28 1.17 -21.59 2.33
N MET A 29 2.33 -21.01 2.63
CA MET A 29 3.12 -20.27 1.64
C MET A 29 4.57 -20.10 2.07
N HIS A 30 5.45 -19.91 1.08
CA HIS A 30 6.84 -19.60 1.39
C HIS A 30 6.97 -18.20 2.02
N ILE A 31 7.33 -18.17 3.30
CA ILE A 31 7.62 -16.94 4.05
C ILE A 31 9.12 -16.90 4.39
N LYS A 32 9.77 -15.78 4.07
CA LYS A 32 11.18 -15.58 4.39
C LYS A 32 11.40 -15.78 5.90
N TYR A 33 12.41 -16.59 6.25
CA TYR A 33 12.74 -17.01 7.62
C TYR A 33 11.74 -17.98 8.29
N GLY A 34 10.71 -18.46 7.59
CA GLY A 34 9.78 -19.46 8.14
C GLY A 34 8.98 -18.99 9.36
N LYS A 35 8.81 -17.68 9.56
CA LYS A 35 8.05 -17.13 10.69
C LYS A 35 6.71 -16.59 10.23
N PRO A 36 5.61 -16.89 10.94
CA PRO A 36 4.32 -16.27 10.68
C PRO A 36 4.43 -14.74 10.72
N ARG A 37 3.64 -14.07 9.88
CA ARG A 37 3.52 -12.62 9.95
C ARG A 37 2.11 -12.18 9.64
N SER A 38 1.68 -11.12 10.30
CA SER A 38 0.39 -10.50 10.02
C SER A 38 0.53 -9.37 9.00
N VAL A 39 -0.47 -9.25 8.13
CA VAL A 39 -0.67 -8.12 7.25
C VAL A 39 -2.06 -7.54 7.50
N ASP A 40 -2.22 -6.24 7.34
CA ASP A 40 -3.51 -5.60 7.47
C ASP A 40 -4.05 -5.32 6.06
N VAL A 41 -5.22 -5.84 5.77
CA VAL A 41 -5.90 -5.76 4.47
C VAL A 41 -7.09 -4.83 4.61
N PRO A 42 -7.20 -3.75 3.79
CA PRO A 42 -8.38 -2.92 3.79
C PRO A 42 -9.66 -3.74 3.51
N TRP A 43 -10.76 -3.37 4.17
CA TRP A 43 -12.05 -4.01 3.94
C TRP A 43 -12.41 -4.10 2.45
N SER A 44 -12.30 -2.98 1.71
CA SER A 44 -12.59 -2.92 0.28
C SER A 44 -11.75 -3.90 -0.53
N LEU A 45 -10.44 -3.99 -0.24
CA LEU A 45 -9.56 -4.93 -0.91
C LEU A 45 -9.95 -6.39 -0.62
N MET A 46 -10.40 -6.71 0.60
CA MET A 46 -10.89 -8.05 0.93
C MET A 46 -12.18 -8.37 0.15
N GLU A 47 -13.08 -7.41 -0.01
CA GLU A 47 -14.28 -7.57 -0.85
C GLU A 47 -13.92 -7.81 -2.31
N ASP A 48 -12.98 -7.03 -2.87
CA ASP A 48 -12.51 -7.19 -4.24
C ASP A 48 -11.86 -8.55 -4.47
N MET A 49 -11.00 -8.98 -3.53
CA MET A 49 -10.38 -10.32 -3.58
C MET A 49 -11.43 -11.42 -3.49
N TRP A 50 -12.45 -11.26 -2.66
CA TRP A 50 -13.55 -12.21 -2.55
C TRP A 50 -14.36 -12.25 -3.85
N ALA A 51 -14.78 -11.11 -4.39
CA ALA A 51 -15.50 -11.03 -5.66
C ALA A 51 -14.71 -11.64 -6.82
N TYR A 52 -13.40 -11.32 -6.91
CA TYR A 52 -12.50 -11.93 -7.88
C TYR A 52 -12.46 -13.46 -7.72
N SER A 53 -12.42 -13.97 -6.50
CA SER A 53 -12.33 -15.40 -6.23
C SER A 53 -13.56 -16.19 -6.71
N LEU A 54 -14.74 -15.56 -6.65
CA LEU A 54 -16.00 -16.18 -7.08
C LEU A 54 -16.22 -16.15 -8.60
N HIS A 55 -15.64 -15.18 -9.29
CA HIS A 55 -15.94 -14.94 -10.70
C HIS A 55 -14.73 -15.18 -11.60
N GLN A 56 -13.85 -14.19 -11.74
CA GLN A 56 -12.77 -14.27 -12.70
C GLN A 56 -11.76 -15.39 -12.42
N ARG A 57 -11.48 -15.63 -11.13
CA ARG A 57 -10.55 -16.70 -10.75
C ARG A 57 -11.10 -18.07 -11.09
N GLU A 58 -12.38 -18.31 -10.88
CA GLU A 58 -13.01 -19.59 -11.21
C GLU A 58 -12.94 -19.87 -12.71
N VAL A 59 -13.29 -18.89 -13.56
CA VAL A 59 -13.16 -19.00 -15.02
C VAL A 59 -11.73 -19.31 -15.43
N ARG A 60 -10.74 -18.66 -14.82
CA ARG A 60 -9.32 -18.91 -15.11
C ARG A 60 -8.89 -20.31 -14.67
N GLN A 61 -9.32 -20.75 -13.50
CA GLN A 61 -9.00 -22.10 -13.00
C GLN A 61 -9.58 -23.21 -13.90
N GLN A 62 -10.80 -23.03 -14.40
CA GLN A 62 -11.42 -23.95 -15.35
C GLN A 62 -10.61 -24.09 -16.64
N ARG A 63 -10.00 -23.00 -17.14
CA ARG A 63 -9.12 -23.03 -18.32
C ARG A 63 -7.87 -23.88 -18.12
N ALA A 64 -7.30 -23.86 -16.92
CA ALA A 64 -6.09 -24.63 -16.60
C ALA A 64 -6.37 -26.13 -16.39
N GLY A 65 -7.60 -26.52 -16.09
CA GLY A 65 -8.00 -27.90 -15.82
C GLY A 65 -7.46 -28.50 -14.51
N ASN A 66 -6.76 -27.70 -13.68
CA ASN A 66 -6.23 -28.15 -12.41
C ASN A 66 -6.52 -27.11 -11.30
N ALA A 67 -6.58 -27.59 -10.03
CA ALA A 67 -6.77 -26.71 -8.89
C ALA A 67 -5.45 -26.04 -8.50
N SER A 68 -5.52 -24.73 -8.16
CA SER A 68 -4.41 -23.98 -7.59
C SER A 68 -4.83 -23.37 -6.25
N ALA A 69 -3.92 -23.34 -5.27
CA ALA A 69 -4.11 -22.65 -4.01
C ALA A 69 -3.81 -21.15 -4.08
N ALA A 70 -3.24 -20.66 -5.19
CA ALA A 70 -2.96 -19.25 -5.37
C ALA A 70 -4.26 -18.44 -5.53
N LEU A 71 -4.30 -17.25 -4.95
CA LEU A 71 -5.42 -16.31 -5.13
C LEU A 71 -5.44 -15.82 -6.58
N VAL A 72 -4.36 -15.23 -7.03
CA VAL A 72 -4.28 -14.59 -8.35
C VAL A 72 -3.73 -15.59 -9.38
N LEU A 73 -4.46 -15.74 -10.47
CA LEU A 73 -4.10 -16.61 -11.58
C LEU A 73 -3.92 -15.78 -12.86
N THR A 74 -3.01 -16.25 -13.73
CA THR A 74 -2.87 -15.71 -15.09
C THR A 74 -4.17 -15.96 -15.89
N GLU A 75 -4.28 -15.39 -17.06
CA GLU A 75 -5.42 -15.66 -17.95
C GLU A 75 -5.52 -17.14 -18.39
N LEU A 76 -4.41 -17.85 -18.39
CA LEU A 76 -4.34 -19.28 -18.68
C LEU A 76 -4.68 -20.15 -17.45
N GLY A 77 -4.99 -19.53 -16.29
CA GLY A 77 -5.34 -20.22 -15.06
C GLY A 77 -4.13 -20.77 -14.28
N THR A 78 -2.92 -20.44 -14.67
CA THR A 78 -1.69 -20.83 -13.96
C THR A 78 -1.29 -19.80 -12.91
N GLU A 79 -0.47 -20.19 -11.95
CA GLU A 79 0.10 -19.26 -10.97
C GLU A 79 1.09 -18.29 -11.63
N PHE A 80 1.15 -17.07 -11.11
CA PHE A 80 2.13 -16.10 -11.56
C PHE A 80 3.55 -16.54 -11.21
N SER A 81 4.39 -16.71 -12.21
CA SER A 81 5.83 -16.84 -12.02
C SER A 81 6.44 -15.50 -11.60
N LYS A 82 7.68 -15.53 -11.07
CA LYS A 82 8.43 -14.29 -10.81
C LYS A 82 8.58 -13.43 -12.08
N GLY A 83 8.81 -14.05 -13.22
CA GLY A 83 8.90 -13.36 -14.52
C GLY A 83 7.58 -12.67 -14.87
N ALA A 84 6.46 -13.36 -14.76
CA ALA A 84 5.14 -12.81 -15.06
C ALA A 84 4.79 -11.61 -14.15
N ILE A 85 5.20 -11.61 -12.87
CA ILE A 85 5.04 -10.46 -11.99
C ILE A 85 5.88 -9.27 -12.49
N VAL A 86 7.13 -9.52 -12.89
CA VAL A 86 8.00 -8.46 -13.44
C VAL A 86 7.41 -7.88 -14.73
N ASP A 87 6.87 -8.72 -15.59
CA ASP A 87 6.25 -8.27 -16.84
C ASP A 87 4.97 -7.48 -16.59
N ALA A 88 4.16 -7.88 -15.62
CA ALA A 88 3.01 -7.09 -15.18
C ALA A 88 3.42 -5.70 -14.66
N MET A 89 4.51 -5.62 -13.87
CA MET A 89 5.04 -4.33 -13.40
C MET A 89 5.53 -3.45 -14.56
N LYS A 90 6.19 -4.04 -15.56
CA LYS A 90 6.60 -3.31 -16.79
C LYS A 90 5.41 -2.79 -17.59
N ALA A 91 4.32 -3.56 -17.66
CA ALA A 91 3.10 -3.12 -18.32
C ALA A 91 2.51 -1.89 -17.61
N ILE A 92 2.46 -1.91 -16.28
CA ILE A 92 2.03 -0.75 -15.48
C ILE A 92 2.99 0.43 -15.68
N GLU A 93 4.31 0.20 -15.65
CA GLU A 93 5.34 1.23 -15.88
C GLU A 93 5.09 1.96 -17.21
N LYS A 94 4.76 1.22 -18.27
CA LYS A 94 4.45 1.78 -19.59
C LYS A 94 3.19 2.66 -19.56
N GLU A 95 2.19 2.26 -18.80
CA GLU A 95 0.92 2.98 -18.69
C GLU A 95 1.06 4.28 -17.89
N VAL A 96 1.78 4.23 -16.75
CA VAL A 96 1.93 5.39 -15.85
C VAL A 96 3.10 6.32 -16.22
N GLY A 97 4.00 5.90 -17.11
CA GLY A 97 5.11 6.70 -17.61
C GLY A 97 6.31 6.87 -16.65
N PHE A 98 6.36 6.11 -15.56
CA PHE A 98 7.51 6.09 -14.64
C PHE A 98 7.81 4.68 -14.15
N PRO A 99 9.06 4.38 -13.68
CA PRO A 99 9.44 3.06 -13.23
C PRO A 99 8.55 2.52 -12.11
N VAL A 100 8.02 1.28 -12.27
CA VAL A 100 7.20 0.61 -11.27
C VAL A 100 7.83 -0.74 -10.92
N ARG A 101 8.22 -0.90 -9.66
CA ARG A 101 8.83 -2.14 -9.15
C ARG A 101 8.19 -2.56 -7.85
N ALA A 102 8.06 -3.86 -7.60
CA ALA A 102 7.46 -4.37 -6.37
C ALA A 102 8.10 -3.81 -5.10
N HIS A 103 9.41 -3.53 -5.15
CA HIS A 103 10.12 -2.93 -4.01
C HIS A 103 9.71 -1.47 -3.76
N MET A 104 9.42 -0.72 -4.80
CA MET A 104 8.89 0.66 -4.68
C MET A 104 7.52 0.67 -4.01
N LEU A 105 6.63 -0.24 -4.42
CA LEU A 105 5.32 -0.38 -3.77
C LEU A 105 5.45 -0.71 -2.27
N ARG A 106 6.42 -1.54 -1.94
CA ARG A 106 6.75 -1.85 -0.55
C ARG A 106 7.25 -0.62 0.21
N HIS A 107 8.13 0.20 -0.37
CA HIS A 107 8.58 1.46 0.23
C HIS A 107 7.44 2.44 0.41
N THR A 108 6.60 2.60 -0.62
CA THR A 108 5.39 3.42 -0.56
C THR A 108 4.50 3.01 0.61
N TYR A 109 4.19 1.71 0.73
CA TYR A 109 3.41 1.19 1.86
C TYR A 109 4.05 1.55 3.20
N GLY A 110 5.36 1.30 3.37
CA GLY A 110 6.08 1.59 4.62
C GLY A 110 6.04 3.07 5.00
N THR A 111 6.32 3.95 4.04
CA THR A 111 6.35 5.40 4.25
C THR A 111 4.96 5.95 4.61
N TYR A 112 3.93 5.63 3.79
CA TYR A 112 2.58 6.12 4.04
C TYR A 112 1.98 5.55 5.33
N THR A 113 2.19 4.27 5.63
CA THR A 113 1.71 3.67 6.89
C THR A 113 2.37 4.32 8.10
N LEU A 114 3.68 4.53 8.06
CA LEU A 114 4.40 5.16 9.16
C LEU A 114 3.94 6.62 9.36
N SER A 115 3.77 7.39 8.28
CA SER A 115 3.25 8.76 8.33
C SER A 115 1.84 8.80 8.91
N ALA A 116 0.94 7.95 8.43
CA ALA A 116 -0.44 7.87 8.93
C ALA A 116 -0.49 7.53 10.42
N LEU A 117 0.31 6.59 10.89
CA LEU A 117 0.35 6.21 12.30
C LEU A 117 0.94 7.30 13.20
N ARG A 118 1.96 8.02 12.73
CA ARG A 118 2.55 9.16 13.48
C ARG A 118 1.55 10.30 13.66
N ASN A 119 0.69 10.51 12.67
CA ASN A 119 -0.31 11.59 12.68
C ASN A 119 -1.66 11.17 13.29
N SER A 120 -1.81 9.90 13.69
CA SER A 120 -3.04 9.38 14.29
C SER A 120 -3.02 9.57 15.81
N ALA A 121 -3.96 10.35 16.33
CA ALA A 121 -4.15 10.53 17.77
C ALA A 121 -4.66 9.25 18.47
N ASP A 122 -5.31 8.36 17.72
CA ASP A 122 -5.93 7.14 18.27
C ASP A 122 -4.97 5.95 18.28
N PHE A 123 -3.82 6.04 17.64
CA PHE A 123 -2.88 4.94 17.59
C PHE A 123 -2.13 4.78 18.91
N GLN A 124 -2.36 3.65 19.56
CA GLN A 124 -1.71 3.27 20.82
C GLN A 124 -0.54 2.33 20.53
N GLY A 125 0.67 2.85 20.41
CA GLY A 125 1.86 2.05 20.16
C GLY A 125 3.00 2.82 19.51
N GLU A 126 4.08 2.09 19.18
CA GLU A 126 5.24 2.64 18.49
C GLU A 126 5.09 2.44 16.96
N PRO A 127 4.86 3.50 16.18
CA PRO A 127 4.60 3.39 14.74
C PRO A 127 5.70 2.67 13.97
N LEU A 128 6.97 2.89 14.32
CA LEU A 128 8.10 2.27 13.66
C LEU A 128 8.15 0.75 13.88
N LEU A 129 7.87 0.30 15.09
CA LEU A 129 7.79 -1.12 15.42
C LEU A 129 6.62 -1.79 14.70
N TYR A 130 5.47 -1.12 14.64
CA TYR A 130 4.33 -1.60 13.88
C TYR A 130 4.68 -1.83 12.41
N VAL A 131 5.27 -0.85 11.74
CA VAL A 131 5.66 -0.97 10.33
C VAL A 131 6.73 -2.06 10.14
N ARG A 132 7.73 -2.14 11.03
CA ARG A 132 8.73 -3.22 11.02
C ARG A 132 8.07 -4.60 10.99
N ASP A 133 7.14 -4.84 11.88
CA ASP A 133 6.50 -6.15 12.03
C ASP A 133 5.62 -6.47 10.79
N ARG A 134 4.88 -5.50 10.26
CA ARG A 134 4.10 -5.67 9.03
C ARG A 134 4.96 -5.91 7.80
N MET A 135 6.11 -5.25 7.74
CA MET A 135 7.09 -5.44 6.66
C MET A 135 7.89 -6.74 6.82
N GLY A 136 7.88 -7.35 8.02
CA GLY A 136 8.69 -8.53 8.32
C GLY A 136 10.19 -8.23 8.31
N HIS A 137 10.59 -7.03 8.72
CA HIS A 137 11.99 -6.69 8.91
C HIS A 137 12.49 -7.29 10.23
N SER A 138 13.63 -7.97 10.18
CA SER A 138 14.28 -8.51 11.38
C SER A 138 14.91 -7.43 12.26
N ASP A 139 15.26 -6.28 11.66
CA ASP A 139 15.92 -5.18 12.30
C ASP A 139 15.14 -3.88 12.12
N VAL A 140 15.02 -3.10 13.19
CA VAL A 140 14.40 -1.77 13.21
C VAL A 140 15.17 -0.79 12.32
N GLN A 141 16.48 -0.89 12.22
CA GLN A 141 17.29 -0.02 11.36
C GLN A 141 16.88 -0.10 9.89
N THR A 142 16.49 -1.30 9.42
CA THR A 142 15.97 -1.46 8.06
C THR A 142 14.67 -0.68 7.85
N THR A 143 13.90 -0.45 8.92
CA THR A 143 12.65 0.32 8.86
C THR A 143 12.89 1.82 9.05
N ALA A 144 13.99 2.20 9.70
CA ALA A 144 14.33 3.60 9.98
C ALA A 144 14.52 4.46 8.71
N ILE A 145 14.79 3.84 7.56
CA ILE A 145 14.84 4.54 6.27
C ILE A 145 13.54 5.28 5.96
N TYR A 146 12.40 4.76 6.43
CA TYR A 146 11.10 5.41 6.22
C TYR A 146 10.94 6.69 7.03
N LEU A 147 11.60 6.81 8.19
CA LEU A 147 11.65 8.06 8.95
C LEU A 147 12.38 9.16 8.18
N HIS A 148 13.50 8.82 7.53
CA HIS A 148 14.22 9.79 6.71
C HIS A 148 13.38 10.25 5.53
N LEU A 149 12.68 9.33 4.86
CA LEU A 149 11.80 9.66 3.74
C LEU A 149 10.65 10.56 4.16
N ILE A 150 10.02 10.30 5.31
CA ILE A 150 8.95 11.15 5.83
C ILE A 150 9.49 12.53 6.19
N ASN A 151 10.59 12.61 6.91
CA ASN A 151 11.19 13.90 7.29
C ASN A 151 11.58 14.73 6.07
N GLN A 152 12.05 14.09 4.98
CA GLN A 152 12.33 14.76 3.72
C GLN A 152 11.05 15.27 3.03
N LEU A 153 9.99 14.46 3.04
CA LEU A 153 8.69 14.87 2.49
C LEU A 153 8.08 16.01 3.30
N ASP A 154 8.11 15.92 4.62
CA ASP A 154 7.60 16.98 5.52
C ASP A 154 8.37 18.30 5.29
N ALA A 155 9.70 18.23 5.16
CA ALA A 155 10.53 19.40 4.86
C ALA A 155 10.21 20.00 3.47
N GLN A 156 10.00 19.18 2.45
CA GLN A 156 9.63 19.65 1.11
C GLN A 156 8.23 20.32 1.09
N ILE A 157 7.27 19.78 1.86
CA ILE A 157 5.93 20.36 1.99
C ILE A 157 6.01 21.75 2.67
N VAL A 158 6.82 21.88 3.72
CA VAL A 158 7.02 23.16 4.41
C VAL A 158 7.63 24.19 3.47
N LEU A 159 8.71 23.83 2.75
CA LEU A 159 9.35 24.73 1.78
C LEU A 159 8.40 25.14 0.66
N ALA A 160 7.63 24.22 0.11
CA ALA A 160 6.65 24.55 -0.93
C ALA A 160 5.55 25.49 -0.42
N HIS A 161 5.14 25.34 0.84
CA HIS A 161 4.17 26.24 1.45
C HIS A 161 4.76 27.65 1.73
N GLU A 162 6.02 27.72 2.16
CA GLU A 162 6.72 29.00 2.30
C GLU A 162 6.84 29.74 0.96
N ASP A 163 7.24 29.05 -0.12
CA ASP A 163 7.32 29.60 -1.48
C ASP A 163 5.94 30.10 -1.96
N GLU A 164 4.86 29.37 -1.69
CA GLU A 164 3.49 29.76 -2.06
C GLU A 164 3.05 31.02 -1.29
N MET A 165 3.36 31.10 0.01
CA MET A 165 3.06 32.27 0.84
C MET A 165 3.85 33.50 0.36
N ASP A 166 5.14 33.35 0.05
CA ASP A 166 5.96 34.44 -0.46
C ASP A 166 5.44 34.99 -1.80
N MET A 167 4.97 34.11 -2.70
CA MET A 167 4.33 34.52 -3.95
C MET A 167 3.02 35.27 -3.72
N LEU A 168 2.21 34.87 -2.75
CA LEU A 168 0.96 35.56 -2.39
C LEU A 168 1.23 36.97 -1.83
N PHE A 169 2.24 37.13 -0.98
CA PHE A 169 2.63 38.42 -0.42
C PHE A 169 3.28 39.34 -1.47
N ALA A 170 4.07 38.79 -2.39
CA ALA A 170 4.66 39.56 -3.48
C ALA A 170 3.59 40.13 -4.44
N ASN A 171 2.57 39.38 -4.77
CA ASN A 171 1.49 39.78 -5.65
C ASN A 171 0.44 40.69 -4.95
N GLY A 172 0.26 40.58 -3.63
CA GLY A 172 -0.66 41.44 -2.86
C GLY A 172 -0.16 42.86 -2.60
N GLY A 173 1.13 43.13 -2.82
CA GLY A 173 1.72 44.48 -2.65
C GLY A 173 1.49 45.45 -3.80
N GLU A 174 1.15 44.98 -4.98
CA GLU A 174 0.97 45.86 -6.16
C GLU A 174 -0.42 46.51 -6.26
N ASP A 175 -1.45 45.91 -5.66
CA ASP A 175 -2.82 46.45 -5.72
C ASP A 175 -3.11 47.60 -4.73
N SER A 176 -2.20 47.88 -3.78
CA SER A 176 -2.43 48.93 -2.77
C SER A 176 -1.92 50.33 -3.16
N ILE A 177 -1.22 50.50 -4.27
CA ILE A 177 -0.63 51.79 -4.67
C ILE A 177 -1.48 52.53 -5.72
N ALA A 178 -2.51 51.89 -6.28
CA ALA A 178 -3.30 52.48 -7.38
C ALA A 178 -4.56 53.27 -6.94
N MET A 179 -4.85 53.42 -5.65
CA MET A 179 -6.03 54.17 -5.15
C MET A 179 -5.64 55.39 -4.27
N GLY A 180 -4.77 56.23 -4.74
CA GLY A 180 -4.38 57.43 -3.99
C GLY A 180 -3.98 58.62 -4.87
N SER A 181 -4.79 58.97 -5.88
CA SER A 181 -4.61 60.24 -6.60
C SER A 181 -5.91 60.65 -7.29
N HIS A 182 -6.80 61.32 -6.56
CA HIS A 182 -7.71 62.33 -7.10
C HIS A 182 -8.20 63.22 -5.93
#